data_c03f8713ac2c66f1572dcae8603cc7ee
#
_entry.id   c03f8713ac2c66f1572dcae8603cc7ee
#
_cell.length_a   1.000
_cell.length_b   1.000
_cell.length_c   1.000
_cell.angle_alpha   90.00
_cell.angle_beta   90.00
_cell.angle_gamma   90.00
#
_symmetry.space_group_name_H-M   'P 1'
#
loop_
_entity.id
_entity.type
_entity.pdbx_description
1 polymer ?
#
loop_
_entity_poly.entity_id
_entity_poly.type
_entity_poly.pdbx_seq_one_letter_code
_entity_poly.pdbx_strand_id
1 'polypeptide(L)'
;MNTKTKLAAALGGAVLAFALPAAGTTAWAAPAASTAAVTKLSQADAANRLRSAGVAWRSSGNCTDRNNPTCTSFEQINLATVQGAITLKNASGCATTITGGTETGHASGTYSHWNGYKLDFDPTTCLSNYITGTFTYIGPRAGDGAPQYRAASGNIYARESNHWDVLFYSCGC
;
A
#
# COMPACT_ATOMS: atom_id res chain seq x y z
N MET A 1 -74.54 50.10 34.74
CA MET A 1 -75.67 49.30 34.40
C MET A 1 -75.24 47.96 33.86
N ASN A 2 -75.75 46.91 34.47
CA ASN A 2 -75.62 45.49 34.14
C ASN A 2 -74.20 44.83 34.09
N THR A 3 -73.82 44.47 35.27
CA THR A 3 -72.87 43.40 35.57
C THR A 3 -73.49 42.05 35.26
N LYS A 4 -72.81 41.19 34.47
CA LYS A 4 -73.12 39.76 34.39
C LYS A 4 -71.84 38.98 34.70
N THR A 5 -71.84 38.44 35.89
CA THR A 5 -70.88 37.47 36.41
C THR A 5 -71.05 36.15 35.66
N LYS A 6 -69.95 35.60 35.12
CA LYS A 6 -69.92 34.21 34.65
C LYS A 6 -68.91 33.42 35.47
N LEU A 7 -69.39 32.39 36.12
CA LEU A 7 -68.59 31.32 36.75
C LEU A 7 -67.84 30.57 35.71
N ALA A 8 -66.56 30.38 35.94
CA ALA A 8 -65.71 29.42 35.19
C ALA A 8 -65.45 28.20 36.05
N ALA A 9 -65.94 27.04 35.60
CA ALA A 9 -65.69 25.74 36.23
C ALA A 9 -64.24 25.28 35.85
N ALA A 10 -63.50 24.95 36.88
CA ALA A 10 -62.16 24.33 36.70
C ALA A 10 -62.30 22.81 36.45
N LEU A 11 -61.98 22.35 35.30
CA LEU A 11 -61.79 20.94 34.97
C LEU A 11 -60.30 20.57 35.20
N GLY A 12 -60.10 19.76 36.27
CA GLY A 12 -58.81 19.15 36.57
C GLY A 12 -58.46 18.05 35.53
N GLY A 13 -57.51 18.30 34.68
CA GLY A 13 -56.91 17.29 33.79
C GLY A 13 -55.75 16.60 34.46
N ALA A 14 -55.88 15.32 34.76
CA ALA A 14 -54.80 14.49 35.23
C ALA A 14 -53.83 14.20 34.00
N VAL A 15 -52.64 14.70 34.04
CA VAL A 15 -51.60 14.39 33.04
C VAL A 15 -50.94 13.07 33.45
N LEU A 16 -51.28 11.98 32.76
CA LEU A 16 -50.49 10.74 32.83
C LEU A 16 -49.17 10.94 32.09
N ALA A 17 -48.06 11.02 32.81
CA ALA A 17 -46.73 10.98 32.26
C ALA A 17 -46.39 9.54 31.84
N PHE A 18 -46.41 9.27 30.55
CA PHE A 18 -45.83 8.03 29.99
C PHE A 18 -44.30 8.18 29.94
N ALA A 19 -43.62 7.43 30.82
CA ALA A 19 -42.18 7.27 30.73
C ALA A 19 -41.85 6.33 29.54
N LEU A 20 -41.28 6.87 28.47
CA LEU A 20 -40.72 6.08 27.37
C LEU A 20 -39.43 5.42 27.86
N PRO A 21 -39.21 4.11 27.61
CA PRO A 21 -37.93 3.49 27.89
C PRO A 21 -36.88 4.06 26.93
N ALA A 22 -35.78 4.57 27.48
CA ALA A 22 -34.62 4.96 26.69
C ALA A 22 -34.05 3.71 26.00
N ALA A 23 -34.18 3.63 24.66
CA ALA A 23 -33.51 2.60 23.87
C ALA A 23 -32.01 2.84 23.98
N GLY A 24 -31.35 2.01 24.77
CA GLY A 24 -29.89 1.99 24.83
C GLY A 24 -29.32 1.60 23.46
N THR A 25 -28.70 2.54 22.76
CA THR A 25 -27.94 2.25 21.57
C THR A 25 -26.65 1.53 21.99
N THR A 26 -26.62 0.22 21.82
CA THR A 26 -25.36 -0.53 21.91
C THR A 26 -24.48 -0.08 20.77
N ALA A 27 -23.53 0.80 21.06
CA ALA A 27 -22.47 1.13 20.12
C ALA A 27 -21.65 -0.14 19.87
N TRP A 28 -21.78 -0.71 18.68
CA TRP A 28 -20.90 -1.77 18.21
C TRP A 28 -19.52 -1.13 17.99
N ALA A 29 -18.57 -1.44 18.87
CA ALA A 29 -17.18 -1.08 18.67
C ALA A 29 -16.73 -1.78 17.38
N ALA A 30 -16.38 -1.02 16.36
CA ALA A 30 -15.74 -1.58 15.18
C ALA A 30 -14.48 -2.31 15.64
N PRO A 31 -14.20 -3.53 15.13
CA PRO A 31 -12.99 -4.23 15.48
C PRO A 31 -11.82 -3.33 15.08
N ALA A 32 -10.89 -3.10 16.03
CA ALA A 32 -9.66 -2.39 15.76
C ALA A 32 -8.97 -3.10 14.58
N ALA A 33 -8.67 -2.35 13.51
CA ALA A 33 -7.93 -2.88 12.39
C ALA A 33 -6.58 -3.38 12.93
N SER A 34 -6.43 -4.70 12.96
CA SER A 34 -5.15 -5.34 13.28
C SER A 34 -4.18 -4.90 12.19
N THR A 35 -3.20 -4.06 12.54
CA THR A 35 -2.04 -3.85 11.68
C THR A 35 -1.27 -5.17 11.67
N ALA A 36 -1.59 -6.03 10.70
CA ALA A 36 -0.86 -7.27 10.53
C ALA A 36 0.62 -6.92 10.40
N ALA A 37 1.46 -7.51 11.27
CA ALA A 37 2.89 -7.28 11.25
C ALA A 37 3.43 -7.64 9.86
N VAL A 38 4.25 -6.74 9.29
CA VAL A 38 4.85 -6.96 7.96
C VAL A 38 5.80 -8.15 8.05
N THR A 39 5.53 -9.19 7.25
CA THR A 39 6.40 -10.38 7.20
C THR A 39 7.67 -10.06 6.43
N LYS A 40 8.82 -10.17 7.09
CA LYS A 40 10.16 -10.03 6.50
C LYS A 40 10.68 -11.39 6.04
N LEU A 41 11.37 -11.38 4.90
CA LEU A 41 12.05 -12.56 4.37
C LEU A 41 13.56 -12.44 4.54
N SER A 42 14.22 -13.58 4.64
CA SER A 42 15.67 -13.70 4.48
C SER A 42 16.05 -13.55 3.00
N GLN A 43 17.32 -13.25 2.73
CA GLN A 43 17.90 -13.27 1.39
C GLN A 43 17.58 -14.57 0.65
N ALA A 44 17.77 -15.71 1.31
CA ALA A 44 17.60 -17.02 0.71
C ALA A 44 16.13 -17.31 0.35
N ASP A 45 15.19 -17.01 1.26
CA ASP A 45 13.77 -17.25 1.03
C ASP A 45 13.22 -16.39 -0.10
N ALA A 46 13.58 -15.11 -0.11
CA ALA A 46 13.18 -14.19 -1.17
C ALA A 46 13.75 -14.60 -2.54
N ALA A 47 15.05 -14.89 -2.60
CA ALA A 47 15.73 -15.33 -3.81
C ALA A 47 15.12 -16.63 -4.37
N ASN A 48 14.79 -17.59 -3.50
CA ASN A 48 14.16 -18.85 -3.93
C ASN A 48 12.76 -18.60 -4.53
N ARG A 49 11.94 -17.75 -3.91
CA ARG A 49 10.61 -17.40 -4.43
C ARG A 49 10.68 -16.70 -5.78
N LEU A 50 11.57 -15.71 -5.93
CA LEU A 50 11.78 -14.97 -7.17
C LEU A 50 12.27 -15.90 -8.27
N ARG A 51 13.26 -16.74 -8.01
CA ARG A 51 13.81 -17.69 -8.97
C ARG A 51 12.75 -18.68 -9.44
N SER A 52 11.96 -19.26 -8.51
CA SER A 52 10.88 -20.20 -8.85
C SER A 52 9.80 -19.58 -9.73
N ALA A 53 9.60 -18.27 -9.64
CA ALA A 53 8.67 -17.51 -10.48
C ALA A 53 9.30 -16.98 -11.79
N GLY A 54 10.56 -17.28 -12.06
CA GLY A 54 11.26 -16.81 -13.26
C GLY A 54 11.61 -15.33 -13.23
N VAL A 55 11.72 -14.72 -12.05
CA VAL A 55 12.24 -13.36 -11.86
C VAL A 55 13.74 -13.46 -11.66
N ALA A 56 14.49 -12.83 -12.56
CA ALA A 56 15.96 -12.74 -12.48
C ALA A 56 16.39 -11.53 -11.65
N TRP A 57 17.65 -11.52 -11.23
CA TRP A 57 18.31 -10.33 -10.69
C TRP A 57 19.78 -10.30 -11.07
N ARG A 58 20.35 -9.11 -11.04
CA ARG A 58 21.77 -8.88 -11.21
C ARG A 58 22.27 -7.85 -10.20
N SER A 59 23.53 -7.93 -9.87
CA SER A 59 24.22 -7.04 -8.95
C SER A 59 25.50 -6.56 -9.61
N SER A 60 25.80 -5.28 -9.58
CA SER A 60 27.04 -4.72 -10.13
C SER A 60 28.28 -5.22 -9.39
N GLY A 61 28.15 -5.48 -8.08
CA GLY A 61 29.21 -6.08 -7.27
C GLY A 61 29.20 -7.62 -7.25
N ASN A 62 28.28 -8.26 -7.98
CA ASN A 62 28.10 -9.71 -7.97
C ASN A 62 27.93 -10.28 -6.55
N CYS A 63 27.16 -9.59 -5.70
CA CYS A 63 27.00 -9.91 -4.27
C CYS A 63 25.58 -9.60 -3.78
N THR A 64 25.29 -10.03 -2.55
CA THR A 64 23.99 -9.87 -1.90
C THR A 64 24.08 -9.21 -0.51
N ASP A 65 25.21 -8.61 -0.17
CA ASP A 65 25.39 -7.91 1.10
C ASP A 65 24.54 -6.64 1.15
N ARG A 66 23.65 -6.58 2.11
CA ARG A 66 22.74 -5.48 2.31
C ARG A 66 23.45 -4.15 2.66
N ASN A 67 24.65 -4.22 3.24
CA ASN A 67 25.44 -3.06 3.64
C ASN A 67 26.39 -2.55 2.54
N ASN A 68 26.31 -3.15 1.35
CA ASN A 68 27.14 -2.78 0.21
C ASN A 68 26.27 -2.24 -0.95
N PRO A 69 26.41 -0.97 -1.36
CA PRO A 69 25.56 -0.35 -2.38
C PRO A 69 25.79 -0.88 -3.80
N THR A 70 26.82 -1.72 -4.02
CA THR A 70 27.05 -2.38 -5.31
C THR A 70 26.40 -3.77 -5.40
N CYS A 71 25.85 -4.26 -4.29
CA CYS A 71 25.11 -5.51 -4.22
C CYS A 71 23.66 -5.32 -4.63
N THR A 72 22.94 -6.43 -4.86
CA THR A 72 21.49 -6.47 -4.91
C THR A 72 21.02 -7.45 -3.83
N SER A 73 20.42 -6.91 -2.78
CA SER A 73 20.04 -7.67 -1.60
C SER A 73 18.52 -7.80 -1.48
N PHE A 74 18.08 -8.95 -0.97
CA PHE A 74 16.69 -9.19 -0.57
C PHE A 74 16.57 -9.43 0.94
N GLU A 75 17.66 -9.25 1.69
CA GLU A 75 17.65 -9.45 3.14
C GLU A 75 16.71 -8.44 3.80
N GLN A 76 15.78 -8.91 4.65
CA GLN A 76 14.72 -8.09 5.28
C GLN A 76 13.71 -7.46 4.31
N ILE A 77 13.57 -8.01 3.10
CA ILE A 77 12.51 -7.58 2.17
C ILE A 77 11.13 -8.02 2.69
N ASN A 78 10.09 -7.23 2.40
CA ASN A 78 8.73 -7.60 2.75
C ASN A 78 8.23 -8.75 1.84
N LEU A 79 7.53 -9.70 2.41
CA LEU A 79 6.88 -10.77 1.65
C LEU A 79 5.96 -10.19 0.55
N ALA A 80 5.19 -9.16 0.86
CA ALA A 80 4.31 -8.50 -0.10
C ALA A 80 5.09 -7.89 -1.29
N THR A 81 6.29 -7.38 -1.07
CA THR A 81 7.14 -6.84 -2.13
C THR A 81 7.61 -7.93 -3.09
N VAL A 82 8.03 -9.08 -2.56
CA VAL A 82 8.42 -10.25 -3.38
C VAL A 82 7.21 -10.78 -4.15
N GLN A 83 6.06 -10.90 -3.50
CA GLN A 83 4.82 -11.31 -4.17
C GLN A 83 4.40 -10.30 -5.26
N GLY A 84 4.54 -8.99 -4.99
CA GLY A 84 4.26 -7.94 -5.97
C GLY A 84 5.16 -8.02 -7.21
N ALA A 85 6.45 -8.32 -7.04
CA ALA A 85 7.37 -8.55 -8.15
C ALA A 85 6.96 -9.77 -8.99
N ILE A 86 6.51 -10.84 -8.34
CA ILE A 86 5.99 -12.06 -9.01
C ILE A 86 4.69 -11.74 -9.75
N THR A 87 3.78 -11.00 -9.14
CA THR A 87 2.54 -10.54 -9.78
C THR A 87 2.85 -9.71 -11.03
N LEU A 88 3.77 -8.75 -10.94
CA LEU A 88 4.20 -7.93 -12.07
C LEU A 88 4.77 -8.79 -13.21
N LYS A 89 5.63 -9.76 -12.88
CA LYS A 89 6.19 -10.70 -13.85
C LYS A 89 5.10 -11.49 -14.58
N ASN A 90 4.16 -12.04 -13.83
CA ASN A 90 3.09 -12.87 -14.38
C ASN A 90 2.09 -12.05 -15.22
N ALA A 91 1.69 -10.88 -14.72
CA ALA A 91 0.73 -10.01 -15.41
C ALA A 91 1.29 -9.39 -16.69
N SER A 92 2.56 -8.99 -16.68
CA SER A 92 3.21 -8.42 -17.86
C SER A 92 3.62 -9.46 -18.90
N GLY A 93 3.89 -10.71 -18.50
CA GLY A 93 4.49 -11.73 -19.35
C GLY A 93 5.93 -11.43 -19.79
N CYS A 94 6.53 -10.33 -19.30
CA CYS A 94 7.86 -9.87 -19.71
C CYS A 94 8.98 -10.60 -18.97
N ALA A 95 10.15 -10.72 -19.61
CA ALA A 95 11.36 -11.02 -18.86
C ALA A 95 11.64 -9.89 -17.87
N THR A 96 11.77 -10.24 -16.58
CA THR A 96 11.88 -9.29 -15.49
C THR A 96 13.18 -9.53 -14.74
N THR A 97 14.01 -8.49 -14.64
CA THR A 97 15.29 -8.52 -13.92
C THR A 97 15.32 -7.43 -12.87
N ILE A 98 15.53 -7.80 -11.61
CA ILE A 98 15.74 -6.87 -10.49
C ILE A 98 17.19 -6.39 -10.50
N THR A 99 17.39 -5.10 -10.28
CA THR A 99 18.70 -4.44 -10.29
C THR A 99 19.05 -3.73 -8.99
N GLY A 100 18.06 -3.55 -8.10
CA GLY A 100 18.23 -2.99 -6.77
C GLY A 100 17.17 -3.57 -5.82
N GLY A 101 17.56 -3.79 -4.57
CA GLY A 101 16.72 -4.38 -3.53
C GLY A 101 16.81 -3.62 -2.22
N THR A 102 17.19 -4.30 -1.14
CA THR A 102 17.23 -3.73 0.21
C THR A 102 18.61 -3.25 0.63
N GLU A 103 19.60 -3.24 -0.24
CA GLU A 103 20.94 -2.75 0.04
C GLU A 103 20.96 -1.24 0.32
N THR A 104 22.07 -0.78 0.91
CA THR A 104 22.34 0.65 1.14
C THR A 104 22.55 1.41 -0.17
N GLY A 105 22.54 2.74 -0.10
CA GLY A 105 22.76 3.60 -1.28
C GLY A 105 21.46 4.22 -1.83
N HIS A 106 20.30 3.72 -1.46
CA HIS A 106 19.00 4.27 -1.82
C HIS A 106 18.51 5.33 -0.81
N ALA A 107 17.55 6.15 -1.23
CA ALA A 107 16.94 7.15 -0.37
C ALA A 107 16.24 6.50 0.84
N SER A 108 16.39 7.12 2.01
CA SER A 108 15.74 6.69 3.26
C SER A 108 14.25 7.07 3.30
N GLY A 109 13.49 6.45 4.19
CA GLY A 109 12.07 6.73 4.42
C GLY A 109 11.29 5.49 4.88
N THR A 110 10.05 5.69 5.29
CA THR A 110 9.18 4.62 5.77
C THR A 110 9.02 3.52 4.69
N TYR A 111 8.73 3.92 3.46
CA TYR A 111 8.53 3.03 2.32
C TYR A 111 9.77 3.02 1.42
N SER A 112 10.93 2.69 1.99
CA SER A 112 12.22 2.69 1.31
C SER A 112 12.65 1.29 0.87
N HIS A 113 13.71 1.22 0.08
CA HIS A 113 14.46 0.01 -0.24
C HIS A 113 14.92 -0.68 1.05
N TRP A 114 15.60 0.05 1.94
CA TRP A 114 16.07 -0.47 3.22
C TRP A 114 14.95 -1.09 4.05
N ASN A 115 13.76 -0.51 4.06
CA ASN A 115 12.61 -1.06 4.77
C ASN A 115 11.87 -2.16 4.00
N GLY A 116 12.39 -2.58 2.84
CA GLY A 116 11.92 -3.72 2.09
C GLY A 116 10.65 -3.49 1.28
N TYR A 117 10.28 -2.24 1.02
CA TYR A 117 9.09 -1.90 0.25
C TYR A 117 9.34 -1.68 -1.24
N LYS A 118 10.60 -1.56 -1.65
CA LYS A 118 10.95 -1.22 -3.03
C LYS A 118 11.87 -2.23 -3.68
N LEU A 119 11.76 -2.31 -5.00
CA LEU A 119 12.66 -3.00 -5.90
C LEU A 119 12.88 -2.16 -7.15
N ASP A 120 14.11 -2.16 -7.64
CA ASP A 120 14.45 -1.61 -8.95
C ASP A 120 14.42 -2.69 -10.02
N PHE A 121 13.91 -2.35 -11.20
CA PHE A 121 13.82 -3.28 -12.32
C PHE A 121 14.47 -2.71 -13.57
N ASP A 122 15.08 -3.59 -14.35
CA ASP A 122 15.53 -3.27 -15.70
C ASP A 122 14.37 -2.69 -16.54
N PRO A 123 14.57 -1.53 -17.19
CA PRO A 123 13.50 -0.87 -17.95
C PRO A 123 13.44 -1.41 -19.39
N THR A 124 13.25 -2.74 -19.52
CA THR A 124 13.08 -3.33 -20.84
C THR A 124 11.90 -2.71 -21.58
N THR A 125 11.94 -2.72 -22.91
CA THR A 125 10.83 -2.19 -23.73
C THR A 125 9.51 -2.89 -23.39
N CYS A 126 9.53 -4.20 -23.20
CA CYS A 126 8.34 -4.98 -22.82
C CYS A 126 7.74 -4.49 -21.50
N LEU A 127 8.54 -4.43 -20.43
CA LEU A 127 8.09 -4.00 -19.11
C LEU A 127 7.63 -2.54 -19.11
N SER A 128 8.37 -1.66 -19.81
CA SER A 128 8.02 -0.25 -19.92
C SER A 128 6.70 -0.05 -20.65
N ASN A 129 6.45 -0.73 -21.76
CA ASN A 129 5.19 -0.68 -22.49
C ASN A 129 4.03 -1.22 -21.65
N TYR A 130 4.26 -2.31 -20.90
CA TYR A 130 3.24 -2.84 -20.00
C TYR A 130 2.85 -1.81 -18.92
N ILE A 131 3.82 -1.23 -18.23
CA ILE A 131 3.57 -0.26 -17.13
C ILE A 131 2.85 0.97 -17.68
N THR A 132 3.37 1.59 -18.75
CA THR A 132 2.81 2.83 -19.30
C THR A 132 1.46 2.62 -19.99
N GLY A 133 1.21 1.43 -20.53
CA GLY A 133 -0.06 1.09 -21.19
C GLY A 133 -1.15 0.58 -20.27
N THR A 134 -0.78 0.10 -19.07
CA THR A 134 -1.73 -0.55 -18.15
C THR A 134 -2.06 0.31 -16.93
N PHE A 135 -1.08 1.05 -16.40
CA PHE A 135 -1.23 1.80 -15.15
C PHE A 135 -1.54 3.27 -15.39
N THR A 136 -2.20 3.91 -14.42
CA THR A 136 -2.59 5.31 -14.52
C THR A 136 -1.37 6.22 -14.28
N TYR A 137 -1.05 7.09 -15.24
CA TYR A 137 -0.06 8.15 -15.03
C TYR A 137 -0.57 9.13 -13.96
N ILE A 138 0.27 9.42 -12.96
CA ILE A 138 -0.09 10.28 -11.82
C ILE A 138 0.79 11.53 -11.68
N GLY A 139 1.58 11.84 -12.71
CA GLY A 139 2.47 13.01 -12.71
C GLY A 139 3.91 12.68 -12.35
N PRO A 140 4.79 13.71 -12.40
CA PRO A 140 6.19 13.55 -12.02
C PRO A 140 6.36 13.42 -10.50
N ARG A 141 7.34 12.62 -10.08
CA ARG A 141 7.73 12.51 -8.67
C ARG A 141 8.36 13.81 -8.19
N ALA A 142 7.96 14.26 -6.99
CA ALA A 142 8.61 15.39 -6.35
C ALA A 142 10.08 15.07 -6.05
N GLY A 143 10.99 15.98 -6.39
CA GLY A 143 12.41 15.89 -6.13
C GLY A 143 13.24 15.59 -7.38
N ASP A 144 12.94 14.53 -8.13
CA ASP A 144 13.71 14.14 -9.31
C ASP A 144 12.94 14.21 -10.64
N GLY A 145 11.63 14.44 -10.59
CA GLY A 145 10.80 14.57 -11.78
C GLY A 145 10.50 13.25 -12.49
N ALA A 146 10.84 12.09 -11.93
CA ALA A 146 10.59 10.79 -12.55
C ALA A 146 9.08 10.59 -12.83
N PRO A 147 8.65 10.27 -14.07
CA PRO A 147 7.26 9.96 -14.37
C PRO A 147 6.75 8.80 -13.51
N GLN A 148 5.59 8.99 -12.87
CA GLN A 148 5.01 7.98 -11.99
C GLN A 148 3.72 7.41 -12.57
N TYR A 149 3.54 6.11 -12.35
CA TYR A 149 2.36 5.35 -12.74
C TYR A 149 1.85 4.57 -11.52
N ARG A 150 0.54 4.53 -11.33
CA ARG A 150 -0.11 3.83 -10.22
C ARG A 150 -0.97 2.69 -10.72
N ALA A 151 -0.71 1.50 -10.22
CA ALA A 151 -1.57 0.33 -10.43
C ALA A 151 -2.86 0.43 -9.59
N ALA A 152 -3.89 -0.33 -9.95
CA ALA A 152 -5.14 -0.43 -9.18
C ALA A 152 -4.91 -0.93 -7.73
N SER A 153 -3.87 -1.71 -7.49
CA SER A 153 -3.41 -2.15 -6.17
C SER A 153 -2.85 -1.03 -5.29
N GLY A 154 -2.63 0.16 -5.84
CA GLY A 154 -1.97 1.30 -5.18
C GLY A 154 -0.45 1.32 -5.32
N ASN A 155 0.17 0.26 -5.84
CA ASN A 155 1.63 0.23 -6.07
C ASN A 155 2.06 1.30 -7.07
N ILE A 156 3.23 1.92 -6.84
CA ILE A 156 3.74 3.05 -7.61
C ILE A 156 4.99 2.64 -8.37
N TYR A 157 5.04 3.01 -9.62
CA TYR A 157 6.12 2.74 -10.57
C TYR A 157 6.70 4.06 -11.04
N ALA A 158 7.92 4.39 -10.65
CA ALA A 158 8.62 5.60 -11.05
C ALA A 158 9.68 5.28 -12.10
N ARG A 159 9.63 5.94 -13.26
CA ARG A 159 10.60 5.72 -14.35
C ARG A 159 11.80 6.63 -14.16
N GLU A 160 12.87 6.10 -13.60
CA GLU A 160 14.15 6.78 -13.53
C GLU A 160 14.97 6.57 -14.83
N SER A 161 16.10 7.26 -14.97
CA SER A 161 16.87 7.24 -16.22
C SER A 161 17.26 5.83 -16.67
N ASN A 162 17.61 4.95 -15.74
CA ASN A 162 18.20 3.63 -16.01
C ASN A 162 17.44 2.44 -15.40
N HIS A 163 16.35 2.70 -14.62
CA HIS A 163 15.53 1.64 -14.01
C HIS A 163 14.08 2.09 -13.77
N TRP A 164 13.24 1.15 -13.37
CA TRP A 164 11.95 1.40 -12.72
C TRP A 164 12.12 1.23 -11.22
N ASP A 165 12.01 2.30 -10.42
CA ASP A 165 11.86 2.26 -8.97
C ASP A 165 10.40 1.93 -8.63
N VAL A 166 10.17 0.76 -8.08
CA VAL A 166 8.80 0.27 -7.80
C VAL A 166 8.55 0.13 -6.32
N LEU A 167 7.56 0.88 -5.84
CA LEU A 167 7.07 0.83 -4.47
C LEU A 167 5.88 -0.13 -4.38
N PHE A 168 6.02 -1.17 -3.59
CA PHE A 168 4.97 -2.16 -3.31
C PHE A 168 4.35 -1.90 -1.94
N TYR A 169 3.18 -1.29 -1.90
CA TYR A 169 2.36 -1.20 -0.69
C TYR A 169 1.68 -2.53 -0.37
N SER A 170 1.45 -3.35 -1.37
CA SER A 170 0.79 -4.65 -1.29
C SER A 170 1.38 -5.62 -2.32
N CYS A 171 0.97 -6.90 -2.25
CA CYS A 171 1.33 -7.90 -3.27
C CYS A 171 0.79 -7.59 -4.67
N GLY A 172 -0.22 -6.72 -4.79
CA GLY A 172 -0.89 -6.46 -6.07
C GLY A 172 -1.66 -7.66 -6.62
N CYS A 173 -1.90 -8.67 -5.78
CA CYS A 173 -2.61 -9.88 -6.16
C CYS A 173 -4.13 -9.72 -6.04
#